data_1a6ef2fbde9aeb25a1275a71cc910fe8
#
_entry.id   1a6ef2fbde9aeb25a1275a71cc910fe8
#
_cell.length_a   1.000
_cell.length_b   1.000
_cell.length_c   1.000
_cell.angle_alpha   90.00
_cell.angle_beta   90.00
_cell.angle_gamma   90.00
#
_symmetry.space_group_name_H-M   'P 1'
#
loop_
_entity.id
_entity.type
_entity.pdbx_description
1 polymer ?
#
loop_
_entity_poly.entity_id
_entity_poly.type
_entity_poly.pdbx_seq_one_letter_code
_entity_poly.pdbx_strand_id
1 'polypeptide(L)'
;MNIVKKYRSCNKKSYVLLLSILFLCTFLLTSLFVVKDSYDQYRINAAKSFYGDYDVKYTTFAYTQNKEYTDTYLDSLSYETPLPYMYKGTFDSLVSTTNFSVYPIRLIEGKYPKSNEVLIHKKYQNKYKVGDTIKLYADQDSKGYKISGVYENLNNQLVNYSFYTSTHSKKDAMYVYANLKDKSAIATLPVQDYELNSDMVVAKYHL
;
A
#
# COMPACT_ATOMS: atom_id res chain seq x y z
N MET A 1 -15.66 65.78 31.59
CA MET A 1 -15.45 64.59 30.69
C MET A 1 -15.45 63.36 31.52
N ASN A 2 -16.36 62.44 31.26
CA ASN A 2 -16.78 61.39 32.20
C ASN A 2 -15.71 60.26 32.27
N ILE A 3 -14.94 60.18 33.36
CA ILE A 3 -13.85 59.22 33.59
C ILE A 3 -14.31 57.78 33.34
N VAL A 4 -15.56 57.48 33.69
CA VAL A 4 -16.20 56.17 33.50
C VAL A 4 -16.32 55.82 32.00
N LYS A 5 -16.63 56.79 31.12
CA LYS A 5 -16.66 56.57 29.67
C LYS A 5 -15.26 56.26 29.11
N LYS A 6 -14.22 56.94 29.61
CA LYS A 6 -12.84 56.72 29.19
C LYS A 6 -12.33 55.34 29.64
N TYR A 7 -12.67 54.95 30.88
CA TYR A 7 -12.31 53.63 31.41
C TYR A 7 -12.99 52.48 30.66
N ARG A 8 -14.31 52.61 30.37
CA ARG A 8 -15.05 51.67 29.55
C ARG A 8 -14.50 51.54 28.14
N SER A 9 -14.06 52.63 27.52
CA SER A 9 -13.47 52.63 26.16
C SER A 9 -12.10 51.98 26.16
N CYS A 10 -11.26 52.21 27.17
CA CYS A 10 -9.93 51.55 27.26
C CYS A 10 -10.07 50.05 27.53
N ASN A 11 -10.95 49.61 28.42
CA ASN A 11 -11.21 48.21 28.68
C ASN A 11 -11.77 47.48 27.44
N LYS A 12 -12.65 48.11 26.70
CA LYS A 12 -13.21 47.54 25.46
C LYS A 12 -12.14 47.31 24.39
N LYS A 13 -11.21 48.23 24.21
CA LYS A 13 -10.09 48.09 23.31
C LYS A 13 -9.12 46.97 23.71
N SER A 14 -8.78 46.88 24.98
CA SER A 14 -7.95 45.83 25.54
C SER A 14 -8.60 44.45 25.39
N TYR A 15 -9.91 44.36 25.61
CA TYR A 15 -10.65 43.10 25.44
C TYR A 15 -10.69 42.66 23.97
N VAL A 16 -10.92 43.58 23.02
CA VAL A 16 -10.89 43.31 21.59
C VAL A 16 -9.48 42.85 21.15
N LEU A 17 -8.43 43.51 21.65
CA LEU A 17 -7.04 43.11 21.37
C LEU A 17 -6.76 41.70 21.88
N LEU A 18 -7.16 41.37 23.11
CA LEU A 18 -6.98 40.05 23.70
C LEU A 18 -7.70 38.96 22.89
N LEU A 19 -8.95 39.21 22.46
CA LEU A 19 -9.70 38.31 21.60
C LEU A 19 -9.02 38.12 20.24
N SER A 20 -8.49 39.19 19.66
CA SER A 20 -7.78 39.12 18.38
C SER A 20 -6.50 38.26 18.47
N ILE A 21 -5.76 38.42 19.58
CA ILE A 21 -4.55 37.61 19.84
C ILE A 21 -4.95 36.14 20.04
N LEU A 22 -5.98 35.87 20.82
CA LEU A 22 -6.47 34.50 21.05
C LEU A 22 -6.92 33.84 19.76
N PHE A 23 -7.66 34.55 18.92
CA PHE A 23 -8.10 34.09 17.61
C PHE A 23 -6.90 33.82 16.70
N LEU A 24 -5.90 34.70 16.66
CA LEU A 24 -4.69 34.51 15.87
C LEU A 24 -3.91 33.28 16.34
N CYS A 25 -3.74 33.09 17.65
CA CYS A 25 -3.07 31.93 18.21
C CYS A 25 -3.78 30.62 17.86
N THR A 26 -5.12 30.58 18.02
CA THR A 26 -5.89 29.38 17.66
C THR A 26 -5.84 29.11 16.17
N PHE A 27 -5.90 30.13 15.32
CA PHE A 27 -5.77 29.98 13.86
C PHE A 27 -4.40 29.44 13.48
N LEU A 28 -3.31 29.96 14.06
CA LEU A 28 -1.96 29.48 13.79
C LEU A 28 -1.80 28.02 14.23
N LEU A 29 -2.28 27.65 15.42
CA LEU A 29 -2.23 26.27 15.90
C LEU A 29 -3.00 25.32 14.98
N THR A 30 -4.22 25.65 14.61
CA THR A 30 -5.02 24.81 13.70
C THR A 30 -4.35 24.68 12.32
N SER A 31 -3.79 25.78 11.81
CA SER A 31 -3.04 25.76 10.54
C SER A 31 -1.83 24.83 10.59
N LEU A 32 -1.08 24.82 11.69
CA LEU A 32 0.05 23.92 11.89
C LEU A 32 -0.37 22.44 11.89
N PHE A 33 -1.50 22.12 12.56
CA PHE A 33 -2.03 20.75 12.52
C PHE A 33 -2.43 20.32 11.13
N VAL A 34 -3.14 21.16 10.37
CA VAL A 34 -3.53 20.87 8.99
C VAL A 34 -2.31 20.66 8.08
N VAL A 35 -1.29 21.50 8.21
CA VAL A 35 -0.04 21.35 7.44
C VAL A 35 0.67 20.05 7.79
N LYS A 36 0.75 19.71 9.09
CA LYS A 36 1.33 18.45 9.53
C LYS A 36 0.59 17.25 8.96
N ASP A 37 -0.73 17.18 9.11
CA ASP A 37 -1.54 16.07 8.59
C ASP A 37 -1.40 15.93 7.06
N SER A 38 -1.39 17.05 6.34
CA SER A 38 -1.19 17.06 4.89
C SER A 38 0.19 16.52 4.49
N TYR A 39 1.23 16.87 5.24
CA TYR A 39 2.58 16.40 5.01
C TYR A 39 2.71 14.88 5.30
N ASP A 40 2.11 14.42 6.39
CA ASP A 40 2.11 13.00 6.76
C ASP A 40 1.37 12.16 5.69
N GLN A 41 0.22 12.62 5.23
CA GLN A 41 -0.50 11.98 4.12
C GLN A 41 0.31 11.97 2.82
N TYR A 42 1.00 13.06 2.50
CA TYR A 42 1.90 13.10 1.36
C TYR A 42 3.02 12.07 1.46
N ARG A 43 3.67 11.94 2.62
CA ARG A 43 4.73 10.94 2.87
C ARG A 43 4.22 9.51 2.68
N ILE A 44 3.06 9.19 3.27
CA ILE A 44 2.43 7.88 3.14
C ILE A 44 2.12 7.58 1.68
N ASN A 45 1.49 8.51 0.97
CA ASN A 45 1.14 8.33 -0.44
C ASN A 45 2.38 8.19 -1.33
N ALA A 46 3.44 8.94 -1.04
CA ALA A 46 4.72 8.81 -1.73
C ALA A 46 5.33 7.42 -1.48
N ALA A 47 5.40 6.96 -0.22
CA ALA A 47 5.88 5.63 0.11
C ALA A 47 5.06 4.52 -0.57
N LYS A 48 3.72 4.61 -0.54
CA LYS A 48 2.83 3.69 -1.27
C LYS A 48 3.13 3.63 -2.76
N SER A 49 3.36 4.78 -3.38
CA SER A 49 3.60 4.86 -4.83
C SER A 49 4.94 4.28 -5.25
N PHE A 50 5.93 4.22 -4.35
CA PHE A 50 7.26 3.68 -4.63
C PHE A 50 7.46 2.24 -4.15
N TYR A 51 6.92 1.87 -2.99
CA TYR A 51 7.22 0.61 -2.32
C TYR A 51 6.02 -0.34 -2.20
N GLY A 52 4.81 0.12 -2.49
CA GLY A 52 3.57 -0.64 -2.30
C GLY A 52 2.93 -0.42 -0.93
N ASP A 53 1.68 -0.83 -0.80
CA ASP A 53 0.87 -0.63 0.41
C ASP A 53 0.93 -1.85 1.35
N TYR A 54 2.15 -2.30 1.68
CA TYR A 54 2.37 -3.32 2.69
C TYR A 54 3.44 -2.87 3.69
N ASP A 55 3.32 -3.32 4.93
CA ASP A 55 4.29 -3.01 5.98
C ASP A 55 5.32 -4.14 6.15
N VAL A 56 4.91 -5.40 5.95
CA VAL A 56 5.73 -6.57 6.17
C VAL A 56 5.45 -7.68 5.15
N LYS A 57 6.51 -8.41 4.80
CA LYS A 57 6.45 -9.60 3.94
C LYS A 57 7.03 -10.79 4.70
N TYR A 58 6.32 -11.92 4.68
CA TYR A 58 6.75 -13.19 5.26
C TYR A 58 6.89 -14.28 4.20
N THR A 59 7.73 -15.28 4.45
CA THR A 59 7.52 -16.58 3.83
C THR A 59 6.28 -17.23 4.43
N THR A 60 5.55 -18.03 3.66
CA THR A 60 4.33 -18.70 4.17
C THR A 60 4.64 -19.64 5.32
N PHE A 61 5.82 -20.25 5.31
CA PHE A 61 6.28 -21.12 6.42
C PHE A 61 6.38 -20.34 7.73
N ALA A 62 7.10 -19.20 7.73
CA ALA A 62 7.26 -18.35 8.90
C ALA A 62 5.92 -17.81 9.41
N TYR A 63 5.03 -17.37 8.50
CA TYR A 63 3.69 -16.93 8.84
C TYR A 63 2.87 -18.03 9.52
N THR A 64 2.90 -19.27 9.00
CA THR A 64 2.09 -20.36 9.51
C THR A 64 2.54 -20.83 10.91
N GLN A 65 3.84 -20.82 11.19
CA GLN A 65 4.37 -21.16 12.51
C GLN A 65 3.91 -20.18 13.61
N ASN A 66 3.69 -18.92 13.25
CA ASN A 66 3.34 -17.86 14.18
C ASN A 66 1.92 -17.31 13.96
N LYS A 67 1.02 -18.08 13.32
CA LYS A 67 -0.25 -17.60 12.81
C LYS A 67 -1.14 -16.94 13.86
N GLU A 68 -1.37 -17.59 15.00
CA GLU A 68 -2.24 -17.07 16.07
C GLU A 68 -1.72 -15.74 16.61
N TYR A 69 -0.41 -15.63 16.75
CA TYR A 69 0.24 -14.44 17.22
C TYR A 69 0.22 -13.34 16.16
N THR A 70 0.56 -13.68 14.91
CA THR A 70 0.66 -12.73 13.80
C THR A 70 -0.70 -12.17 13.40
N ASP A 71 -1.75 -12.99 13.37
CA ASP A 71 -3.12 -12.55 13.01
C ASP A 71 -3.66 -11.49 13.99
N THR A 72 -3.17 -11.48 15.23
CA THR A 72 -3.55 -10.46 16.22
C THR A 72 -3.04 -9.07 15.83
N TYR A 73 -1.90 -8.97 15.17
CA TYR A 73 -1.20 -7.73 14.85
C TYR A 73 -1.35 -7.30 13.38
N LEU A 74 -1.89 -8.16 12.52
CA LEU A 74 -2.07 -7.88 11.10
C LEU A 74 -3.50 -7.42 10.80
N ASP A 75 -3.61 -6.45 9.88
CA ASP A 75 -4.89 -5.90 9.43
C ASP A 75 -5.32 -6.54 8.11
N SER A 76 -4.54 -6.35 7.04
CA SER A 76 -4.84 -6.86 5.72
C SER A 76 -3.72 -7.75 5.19
N LEU A 77 -4.11 -8.81 4.50
CA LEU A 77 -3.21 -9.85 4.00
C LEU A 77 -3.36 -10.04 2.49
N SER A 78 -2.25 -10.34 1.84
CA SER A 78 -2.22 -10.85 0.48
C SER A 78 -1.30 -12.07 0.40
N TYR A 79 -1.80 -13.16 -0.12
CA TYR A 79 -1.04 -14.40 -0.36
C TYR A 79 -0.55 -14.43 -1.79
N GLU A 80 0.72 -14.74 -1.96
CA GLU A 80 1.36 -14.89 -3.27
C GLU A 80 1.65 -16.36 -3.53
N THR A 81 1.15 -16.87 -4.66
CA THR A 81 1.36 -18.25 -5.10
C THR A 81 1.94 -18.24 -6.52
N PRO A 82 3.19 -18.66 -6.72
CA PRO A 82 3.73 -18.91 -8.07
C PRO A 82 2.93 -20.04 -8.73
N LEU A 83 2.60 -19.87 -10.00
CA LEU A 83 1.93 -20.87 -10.81
C LEU A 83 2.90 -21.43 -11.87
N PRO A 84 2.74 -22.69 -12.30
CA PRO A 84 3.69 -23.33 -13.24
C PRO A 84 3.58 -22.82 -14.67
N TYR A 85 2.84 -21.74 -14.91
CA TYR A 85 2.63 -21.18 -16.25
C TYR A 85 3.63 -20.07 -16.57
N MET A 86 4.23 -20.15 -17.76
CA MET A 86 5.22 -19.19 -18.25
C MET A 86 4.83 -18.68 -19.65
N TYR A 87 5.34 -17.52 -20.01
CA TYR A 87 5.22 -17.02 -21.36
C TYR A 87 6.29 -17.69 -22.25
N LYS A 88 5.88 -18.15 -23.44
CA LYS A 88 6.74 -18.91 -24.36
C LYS A 88 8.07 -18.18 -24.67
N GLY A 89 9.18 -18.86 -24.40
CA GLY A 89 10.53 -18.38 -24.68
C GLY A 89 11.06 -17.34 -23.71
N THR A 90 10.44 -17.19 -22.54
CA THR A 90 10.88 -16.29 -21.48
C THR A 90 10.82 -16.98 -20.11
N PHE A 91 11.47 -16.37 -19.11
CA PHE A 91 11.33 -16.75 -17.69
C PHE A 91 10.16 -16.06 -17.00
N ASP A 92 9.30 -15.37 -17.75
CA ASP A 92 8.19 -14.62 -17.20
C ASP A 92 7.07 -15.57 -16.79
N SER A 93 6.88 -15.72 -15.50
CA SER A 93 5.95 -16.65 -14.88
C SER A 93 4.63 -15.99 -14.52
N LEU A 94 3.62 -16.82 -14.32
CA LEU A 94 2.32 -16.42 -13.78
C LEU A 94 2.33 -16.54 -12.25
N VAL A 95 1.86 -15.52 -11.58
CA VAL A 95 1.67 -15.48 -10.13
C VAL A 95 0.22 -15.19 -9.81
N SER A 96 -0.33 -15.87 -8.84
CA SER A 96 -1.65 -15.54 -8.30
C SER A 96 -1.52 -14.81 -6.96
N THR A 97 -2.39 -13.83 -6.74
CA THR A 97 -2.49 -13.12 -5.47
C THR A 97 -3.93 -13.02 -4.99
N THR A 98 -4.13 -13.01 -3.67
CA THR A 98 -5.48 -12.92 -3.09
C THR A 98 -5.97 -11.49 -2.93
N ASN A 99 -5.06 -10.53 -2.79
CA ASN A 99 -5.41 -9.13 -2.56
C ASN A 99 -4.40 -8.18 -3.20
N PHE A 100 -4.80 -7.52 -4.27
CA PHE A 100 -3.95 -6.57 -4.98
C PHE A 100 -3.75 -5.24 -4.25
N SER A 101 -4.59 -4.88 -3.27
CA SER A 101 -4.46 -3.60 -2.57
C SER A 101 -3.21 -3.52 -1.68
N VAL A 102 -2.75 -4.68 -1.22
CA VAL A 102 -1.54 -4.80 -0.37
C VAL A 102 -0.31 -5.18 -1.19
N TYR A 103 -0.50 -5.58 -2.45
CA TYR A 103 0.56 -6.13 -3.29
C TYR A 103 1.36 -5.01 -3.98
N PRO A 104 2.70 -5.12 -4.07
CA PRO A 104 3.57 -4.02 -4.51
C PRO A 104 3.60 -3.84 -6.04
N ILE A 105 2.44 -3.69 -6.65
CA ILE A 105 2.29 -3.33 -8.07
C ILE A 105 1.34 -2.14 -8.22
N ARG A 106 1.54 -1.37 -9.28
CA ARG A 106 0.66 -0.27 -9.66
C ARG A 106 -0.05 -0.59 -10.97
N LEU A 107 -1.38 -0.54 -10.95
CA LEU A 107 -2.19 -0.64 -12.16
C LEU A 107 -2.04 0.64 -12.97
N ILE A 108 -1.65 0.51 -14.26
CA ILE A 108 -1.50 1.63 -15.21
C ILE A 108 -2.77 1.79 -16.04
N GLU A 109 -3.36 0.65 -16.47
CA GLU A 109 -4.49 0.62 -17.39
C GLU A 109 -5.39 -0.57 -17.08
N GLY A 110 -6.70 -0.43 -17.29
CA GLY A 110 -7.67 -1.51 -17.13
C GLY A 110 -8.12 -1.70 -15.68
N LYS A 111 -8.25 -2.94 -15.24
CA LYS A 111 -8.75 -3.34 -13.90
C LYS A 111 -7.99 -4.55 -13.36
N TYR A 112 -8.04 -4.76 -12.04
CA TYR A 112 -7.51 -5.97 -11.43
C TYR A 112 -8.22 -7.23 -11.94
N PRO A 113 -7.49 -8.34 -12.12
CA PRO A 113 -8.00 -9.54 -12.77
C PRO A 113 -8.99 -10.29 -11.88
N LYS A 114 -9.95 -10.93 -12.51
CA LYS A 114 -10.76 -12.02 -11.94
C LYS A 114 -10.15 -13.37 -12.31
N SER A 115 -10.82 -14.47 -11.93
CA SER A 115 -10.43 -15.81 -12.40
C SER A 115 -10.36 -15.86 -13.92
N ASN A 116 -9.30 -16.47 -14.46
CA ASN A 116 -8.97 -16.56 -15.90
C ASN A 116 -8.67 -15.22 -16.60
N GLU A 117 -8.50 -14.15 -15.84
CA GLU A 117 -7.95 -12.89 -16.33
C GLU A 117 -6.53 -12.71 -15.79
N VAL A 118 -5.70 -11.89 -16.51
CA VAL A 118 -4.34 -11.56 -16.07
C VAL A 118 -4.05 -10.08 -16.24
N LEU A 119 -3.16 -9.57 -15.37
CA LEU A 119 -2.41 -8.34 -15.62
C LEU A 119 -1.15 -8.70 -16.39
N ILE A 120 -0.79 -7.86 -17.34
CA ILE A 120 0.49 -7.92 -18.04
C ILE A 120 1.39 -6.78 -17.57
N HIS A 121 2.69 -7.04 -17.48
CA HIS A 121 3.65 -5.99 -17.20
C HIS A 121 3.74 -5.00 -18.36
N LYS A 122 3.99 -3.72 -18.09
CA LYS A 122 4.10 -2.64 -19.09
C LYS A 122 5.06 -2.94 -20.25
N LYS A 123 6.05 -3.80 -20.07
CA LYS A 123 6.97 -4.24 -21.15
C LYS A 123 6.26 -4.94 -22.30
N TYR A 124 5.06 -5.49 -22.05
CA TYR A 124 4.24 -6.16 -23.07
C TYR A 124 3.18 -5.27 -23.71
N GLN A 125 3.02 -4.00 -23.26
CA GLN A 125 1.97 -3.08 -23.71
C GLN A 125 2.04 -2.79 -25.23
N ASN A 126 3.24 -2.85 -25.83
CA ASN A 126 3.38 -2.68 -27.27
C ASN A 126 2.92 -3.91 -28.09
N LYS A 127 2.82 -5.07 -27.45
CA LYS A 127 2.46 -6.33 -28.11
C LYS A 127 1.01 -6.73 -27.86
N TYR A 128 0.46 -6.41 -26.72
CA TYR A 128 -0.88 -6.79 -26.28
C TYR A 128 -1.61 -5.59 -25.71
N LYS A 129 -2.94 -5.60 -25.86
CA LYS A 129 -3.86 -4.59 -25.30
C LYS A 129 -4.81 -5.23 -24.28
N VAL A 130 -5.39 -4.40 -23.43
CA VAL A 130 -6.47 -4.82 -22.54
C VAL A 130 -7.62 -5.37 -23.37
N GLY A 131 -8.10 -6.56 -23.02
CA GLY A 131 -9.13 -7.32 -23.75
C GLY A 131 -8.60 -8.44 -24.64
N ASP A 132 -7.32 -8.41 -25.03
CA ASP A 132 -6.67 -9.49 -25.78
C ASP A 132 -6.57 -10.77 -24.93
N THR A 133 -6.30 -11.89 -25.60
CA THR A 133 -6.02 -13.17 -24.95
C THR A 133 -4.56 -13.52 -25.12
N ILE A 134 -3.89 -13.84 -24.00
CA ILE A 134 -2.51 -14.34 -23.97
C ILE A 134 -2.51 -15.81 -23.59
N LYS A 135 -1.66 -16.61 -24.25
CA LYS A 135 -1.48 -18.03 -23.97
C LYS A 135 -0.21 -18.23 -23.12
N LEU A 136 -0.38 -18.83 -21.95
CA LEU A 136 0.70 -19.20 -21.04
C LEU A 136 0.85 -20.73 -21.05
N TYR A 137 2.06 -21.23 -20.85
CA TYR A 137 2.45 -22.62 -21.02
C TYR A 137 3.04 -23.19 -19.73
N ALA A 138 2.67 -24.42 -19.40
CA ALA A 138 3.23 -25.21 -18.31
C ALA A 138 3.52 -26.62 -18.84
N ASP A 139 4.78 -27.01 -18.92
CA ASP A 139 5.23 -28.30 -19.46
C ASP A 139 4.45 -28.73 -20.72
N GLN A 140 3.49 -29.64 -20.56
CA GLN A 140 2.64 -30.16 -21.65
C GLN A 140 1.28 -29.47 -21.74
N ASP A 141 0.97 -28.51 -20.85
CA ASP A 141 -0.30 -27.80 -20.81
C ASP A 141 -0.17 -26.36 -21.29
N SER A 142 -1.28 -25.78 -21.67
CA SER A 142 -1.33 -24.36 -22.01
C SER A 142 -2.71 -23.79 -21.72
N LYS A 143 -2.74 -22.59 -21.16
CA LYS A 143 -3.98 -21.93 -20.79
C LYS A 143 -4.04 -20.51 -21.37
N GLY A 144 -5.21 -20.17 -21.94
CA GLY A 144 -5.52 -18.82 -22.40
C GLY A 144 -6.06 -17.98 -21.26
N TYR A 145 -5.52 -16.76 -21.12
CA TYR A 145 -5.96 -15.78 -20.16
C TYR A 145 -6.35 -14.49 -20.88
N LYS A 146 -7.49 -13.90 -20.48
CA LYS A 146 -7.89 -12.58 -20.96
C LYS A 146 -7.11 -11.50 -20.21
N ILE A 147 -6.53 -10.55 -20.92
CA ILE A 147 -5.82 -9.42 -20.33
C ILE A 147 -6.84 -8.43 -19.77
N SER A 148 -6.82 -8.23 -18.46
CA SER A 148 -7.71 -7.29 -17.76
C SER A 148 -7.08 -5.92 -17.55
N GLY A 149 -5.75 -5.84 -17.54
CA GLY A 149 -5.05 -4.59 -17.33
C GLY A 149 -3.54 -4.71 -17.51
N VAL A 150 -2.89 -3.55 -17.43
CA VAL A 150 -1.44 -3.36 -17.51
C VAL A 150 -0.95 -2.83 -16.17
N TYR A 151 0.16 -3.36 -15.68
CA TYR A 151 0.77 -2.94 -14.42
C TYR A 151 2.25 -2.62 -14.57
N GLU A 152 2.80 -1.94 -13.57
CA GLU A 152 4.23 -1.84 -13.33
C GLU A 152 4.59 -2.24 -11.89
N ASN A 153 5.80 -2.74 -11.69
CA ASN A 153 6.33 -3.02 -10.36
C ASN A 153 6.69 -1.70 -9.66
N LEU A 154 6.38 -1.60 -8.38
CA LEU A 154 6.67 -0.41 -7.59
C LEU A 154 8.11 -0.40 -7.08
N ASN A 155 8.72 -1.53 -6.86
CA ASN A 155 10.12 -1.61 -6.43
C ASN A 155 10.91 -2.49 -7.41
N ASN A 156 12.06 -1.98 -7.90
CA ASN A 156 12.94 -2.73 -8.80
C ASN A 156 13.55 -3.99 -8.17
N GLN A 157 13.43 -4.17 -6.86
CA GLN A 157 13.92 -5.37 -6.14
C GLN A 157 12.94 -6.55 -6.18
N LEU A 158 11.70 -6.35 -6.63
CA LEU A 158 10.75 -7.44 -6.73
C LEU A 158 11.04 -8.29 -7.96
N VAL A 159 10.99 -9.60 -7.73
CA VAL A 159 11.14 -10.60 -8.79
C VAL A 159 10.27 -10.21 -9.99
N ASN A 160 10.85 -10.26 -11.19
CA ASN A 160 10.20 -9.86 -12.43
C ASN A 160 9.13 -10.86 -12.87
N TYR A 161 8.08 -11.01 -12.09
CA TYR A 161 6.88 -11.68 -12.58
C TYR A 161 6.24 -10.81 -13.65
N SER A 162 5.83 -11.40 -14.74
CA SER A 162 5.28 -10.65 -15.86
C SER A 162 3.79 -10.78 -16.01
N PHE A 163 3.16 -11.66 -15.23
CA PHE A 163 1.72 -11.94 -15.29
C PHE A 163 1.17 -12.15 -13.89
N TYR A 164 0.08 -11.46 -13.56
CA TYR A 164 -0.62 -11.65 -12.30
C TYR A 164 -2.08 -12.02 -12.52
N THR A 165 -2.56 -13.00 -11.76
CA THR A 165 -3.98 -13.38 -11.72
C THR A 165 -4.51 -13.35 -10.29
N SER A 166 -5.83 -13.31 -10.15
CA SER A 166 -6.48 -13.37 -8.83
C SER A 166 -6.80 -14.82 -8.45
N THR A 167 -6.64 -15.13 -7.17
CA THR A 167 -7.08 -16.38 -6.56
C THR A 167 -7.72 -16.13 -5.21
N HIS A 168 -8.57 -17.03 -4.77
CA HIS A 168 -9.07 -17.08 -3.39
C HIS A 168 -8.38 -18.18 -2.57
N SER A 169 -7.57 -19.03 -3.24
CA SER A 169 -6.82 -20.09 -2.57
C SER A 169 -5.58 -19.53 -1.89
N LYS A 170 -5.36 -19.99 -0.66
CA LYS A 170 -4.12 -19.76 0.11
C LYS A 170 -3.19 -20.98 0.03
N LYS A 171 -3.63 -22.02 -0.67
CA LYS A 171 -2.86 -23.25 -0.84
C LYS A 171 -1.63 -22.97 -1.72
N ASP A 172 -0.51 -23.54 -1.33
CA ASP A 172 0.77 -23.44 -2.04
C ASP A 172 1.31 -21.99 -2.15
N ALA A 173 0.81 -21.08 -1.30
CA ALA A 173 1.32 -19.72 -1.21
C ALA A 173 2.80 -19.76 -0.75
N MET A 174 3.62 -18.93 -1.38
CA MET A 174 5.05 -18.80 -1.08
C MET A 174 5.34 -17.64 -0.13
N TYR A 175 4.66 -16.53 -0.36
CA TYR A 175 4.81 -15.32 0.43
C TYR A 175 3.47 -14.75 0.90
N VAL A 176 3.54 -14.02 2.01
CA VAL A 176 2.42 -13.27 2.59
C VAL A 176 2.84 -11.83 2.76
N TYR A 177 2.14 -10.91 2.13
CA TYR A 177 2.26 -9.47 2.34
C TYR A 177 1.18 -9.01 3.30
N ALA A 178 1.51 -8.15 4.24
CA ALA A 178 0.56 -7.71 5.25
C ALA A 178 0.74 -6.25 5.66
N ASN A 179 -0.34 -5.65 6.11
CA ASN A 179 -0.31 -4.40 6.86
C ASN A 179 -0.40 -4.67 8.36
N LEU A 180 0.27 -3.85 9.15
CA LEU A 180 0.20 -3.87 10.60
C LEU A 180 -1.02 -3.05 11.08
N LYS A 181 -1.64 -3.49 12.17
CA LYS A 181 -2.75 -2.75 12.78
C LYS A 181 -2.30 -1.43 13.39
N ASP A 182 -1.15 -1.44 14.04
CA ASP A 182 -0.61 -0.26 14.71
C ASP A 182 0.92 -0.36 14.91
N LYS A 183 1.51 0.70 15.45
CA LYS A 183 2.94 0.81 15.73
C LYS A 183 3.46 -0.23 16.74
N SER A 184 2.64 -0.63 17.71
CA SER A 184 3.07 -1.58 18.75
C SER A 184 3.34 -2.96 18.16
N ALA A 185 2.68 -3.29 17.04
CA ALA A 185 2.88 -4.53 16.32
C ALA A 185 4.33 -4.71 15.84
N ILE A 186 5.05 -3.61 15.53
CA ILE A 186 6.44 -3.68 15.05
C ILE A 186 7.38 -4.27 16.11
N ALA A 187 7.20 -3.88 17.36
CA ALA A 187 8.02 -4.37 18.47
C ALA A 187 7.72 -5.82 18.88
N THR A 188 6.58 -6.33 18.46
CA THR A 188 6.08 -7.66 18.80
C THR A 188 6.21 -8.67 17.68
N LEU A 189 6.60 -8.23 16.47
CA LEU A 189 6.86 -9.14 15.36
C LEU A 189 7.98 -10.11 15.74
N PRO A 190 7.84 -11.41 15.43
CA PRO A 190 8.93 -12.37 15.62
C PRO A 190 10.11 -11.95 14.75
N VAL A 191 11.30 -11.82 15.37
CA VAL A 191 12.50 -11.22 14.76
C VAL A 191 13.09 -12.05 13.59
N GLN A 192 12.59 -13.24 13.33
CA GLN A 192 13.10 -14.16 12.31
C GLN A 192 12.09 -14.31 11.17
N ASP A 193 12.61 -14.29 9.92
CA ASP A 193 11.93 -14.67 8.68
C ASP A 193 10.87 -13.68 8.12
N TYR A 194 11.02 -12.38 8.36
CA TYR A 194 10.22 -11.36 7.69
C TYR A 194 11.07 -10.22 7.12
N GLU A 195 10.55 -9.56 6.09
CA GLU A 195 11.10 -8.34 5.52
C GLU A 195 10.16 -7.17 5.82
N LEU A 196 10.69 -6.12 6.47
CA LEU A 196 9.96 -4.86 6.65
C LEU A 196 10.09 -3.99 5.39
N ASN A 197 8.98 -3.42 4.97
CA ASN A 197 8.96 -2.28 4.08
C ASN A 197 9.28 -1.02 4.90
N SER A 198 10.57 -0.82 5.21
CA SER A 198 11.04 0.19 6.16
C SER A 198 10.58 1.59 5.80
N ASP A 199 10.59 1.96 4.52
CA ASP A 199 10.17 3.29 4.08
C ASP A 199 8.67 3.53 4.31
N MET A 200 7.85 2.49 4.07
CA MET A 200 6.42 2.56 4.34
C MET A 200 6.13 2.63 5.85
N VAL A 201 6.81 1.81 6.63
CA VAL A 201 6.68 1.76 8.10
C VAL A 201 7.10 3.09 8.72
N VAL A 202 8.23 3.68 8.28
CA VAL A 202 8.68 5.00 8.73
C VAL A 202 7.68 6.10 8.35
N ALA A 203 7.14 6.06 7.13
CA ALA A 203 6.16 7.06 6.69
C ALA A 203 4.84 6.97 7.47
N LYS A 204 4.37 5.75 7.75
CA LYS A 204 3.06 5.48 8.36
C LYS A 204 3.05 5.66 9.88
N TYR A 205 4.15 5.27 10.54
CA TYR A 205 4.20 5.20 12.00
C TYR A 205 5.13 6.25 12.65
N HIS A 206 5.72 7.15 11.86
CA HIS A 206 6.62 8.22 12.33
C HIS A 206 7.81 7.70 13.15
N LEU A 207 8.48 6.66 12.65
CA LEU A 207 9.66 6.04 13.27
C LEU A 207 10.96 6.71 12.85
#